data_6ecd02ce342d1b9e1c6809f6204dd218
#
_entry.id   6ecd02ce342d1b9e1c6809f6204dd218
#
_cell.length_a   1.000
_cell.length_b   1.000
_cell.length_c   1.000
_cell.angle_alpha   90.00
_cell.angle_beta   90.00
_cell.angle_gamma   90.00
#
_symmetry.space_group_name_H-M   'P 1'
#
loop_
_entity.id
_entity.type
_entity.pdbx_description
1 polymer ?
#
loop_
_entity_poly.entity_id
_entity_poly.type
_entity_poly.pdbx_seq_one_letter_code
_entity_poly.pdbx_strand_id
1 'polypeptide(L)'
;MTFRMSLDSSILISHLAGDVHKEAVLVAIEHLDTMDAELSLPLLCYAEVWTGVELLDEAEQRRQAAEEIHNLLQASRILLVADNVVIAREAARAQATYRRRGGRRDVLIPDFVIGANALHYAGRLLTTNPRDFFRVFPTLDVLTPQSFLERYGTAR
;
A
#
# COMPACT_ATOMS: atom_id res chain seq x y z
N MET A 1 -20.79 8.05 3.77
CA MET A 1 -19.33 8.04 4.09
C MET A 1 -18.55 7.47 2.91
N THR A 2 -17.49 8.12 2.56
CA THR A 2 -16.61 7.67 1.48
C THR A 2 -15.76 6.49 1.93
N PHE A 3 -15.69 5.45 1.11
CA PHE A 3 -14.79 4.33 1.35
C PHE A 3 -13.36 4.77 1.04
N ARG A 4 -12.44 4.53 1.97
CA ARG A 4 -11.03 4.89 1.83
C ARG A 4 -10.15 3.68 1.92
N MET A 5 -9.14 3.62 1.07
CA MET A 5 -8.14 2.55 1.04
C MET A 5 -6.75 3.12 0.79
N SER A 6 -5.81 2.81 1.67
CA SER A 6 -4.39 3.03 1.42
C SER A 6 -3.81 1.84 0.67
N LEU A 7 -2.89 2.10 -0.24
CA LEU A 7 -2.20 1.08 -1.03
C LEU A 7 -0.75 0.95 -0.54
N ASP A 8 -0.32 -0.27 -0.29
CA ASP A 8 1.09 -0.59 -0.08
C ASP A 8 1.85 -0.62 -1.42
N SER A 9 3.15 -0.40 -1.40
CA SER A 9 4.02 -0.50 -2.58
C SER A 9 3.88 -1.84 -3.31
N SER A 10 3.64 -2.93 -2.59
CA SER A 10 3.45 -4.27 -3.15
C SER A 10 2.32 -4.33 -4.19
N ILE A 11 1.27 -3.51 -4.05
CA ILE A 11 0.14 -3.45 -4.98
C ILE A 11 0.59 -2.90 -6.35
N LEU A 12 1.31 -1.78 -6.35
CA LEU A 12 1.83 -1.19 -7.58
C LEU A 12 2.92 -2.06 -8.20
N ILE A 13 3.81 -2.62 -7.39
CA ILE A 13 4.88 -3.51 -7.85
C ILE A 13 4.29 -4.75 -8.54
N SER A 14 3.28 -5.38 -7.95
CA SER A 14 2.59 -6.53 -8.57
C SER A 14 1.93 -6.17 -9.89
N HIS A 15 1.32 -5.00 -9.98
CA HIS A 15 0.72 -4.48 -11.21
C HIS A 15 1.76 -4.30 -12.33
N LEU A 16 2.92 -3.71 -12.00
CA LEU A 16 3.97 -3.39 -12.96
C LEU A 16 4.78 -4.64 -13.35
N ALA A 17 5.15 -5.48 -12.39
CA ALA A 17 5.98 -6.66 -12.63
C ALA A 17 5.23 -7.82 -13.29
N GLY A 18 3.90 -7.84 -13.22
CA GLY A 18 3.10 -8.93 -13.76
C GLY A 18 3.31 -10.26 -13.01
N ASP A 19 3.48 -10.22 -11.70
CA ASP A 19 3.64 -11.39 -10.86
C ASP A 19 2.31 -12.17 -10.64
N VAL A 20 2.34 -13.18 -9.77
CA VAL A 20 1.16 -14.02 -9.46
C VAL A 20 -0.02 -13.25 -8.87
N HIS A 21 0.21 -12.07 -8.31
CA HIS A 21 -0.82 -11.23 -7.70
C HIS A 21 -1.48 -10.25 -8.68
N LYS A 22 -0.93 -10.08 -9.88
CA LYS A 22 -1.35 -9.04 -10.83
C LYS A 22 -2.85 -9.09 -11.15
N GLU A 23 -3.37 -10.26 -11.42
CA GLU A 23 -4.80 -10.40 -11.78
C GLU A 23 -5.71 -9.97 -10.63
N ALA A 24 -5.45 -10.45 -9.42
CA ALA A 24 -6.22 -10.07 -8.23
C ALA A 24 -6.09 -8.58 -7.91
N VAL A 25 -4.91 -7.99 -8.10
CA VAL A 25 -4.66 -6.56 -7.94
C VAL A 25 -5.51 -5.75 -8.93
N LEU A 26 -5.51 -6.12 -10.21
CA LEU A 26 -6.30 -5.44 -11.24
C LEU A 26 -7.79 -5.46 -10.91
N VAL A 27 -8.32 -6.63 -10.58
CA VAL A 27 -9.75 -6.78 -10.23
C VAL A 27 -10.09 -5.99 -8.96
N ALA A 28 -9.20 -5.98 -7.96
CA ALA A 28 -9.41 -5.20 -6.74
C ALA A 28 -9.44 -3.68 -7.02
N ILE A 29 -8.51 -3.17 -7.84
CA ILE A 29 -8.47 -1.75 -8.21
C ILE A 29 -9.72 -1.36 -9.01
N GLU A 30 -10.14 -2.17 -9.97
CA GLU A 30 -11.37 -1.96 -10.73
C GLU A 30 -12.60 -1.94 -9.82
N HIS A 31 -12.66 -2.84 -8.85
CA HIS A 31 -13.77 -2.88 -7.89
C HIS A 31 -13.78 -1.64 -6.99
N LEU A 32 -12.61 -1.20 -6.51
CA LEU A 32 -12.49 0.05 -5.75
C LEU A 32 -12.95 1.27 -6.55
N ASP A 33 -12.66 1.30 -7.85
CA ASP A 33 -13.16 2.36 -8.74
C ASP A 33 -14.69 2.34 -8.85
N THR A 34 -15.30 1.16 -8.99
CA THR A 34 -16.77 1.03 -9.00
C THR A 34 -17.44 1.46 -7.70
N MET A 35 -16.72 1.37 -6.58
CA MET A 35 -17.17 1.84 -5.27
C MET A 35 -16.96 3.35 -5.06
N ASP A 36 -16.39 4.04 -6.02
CA ASP A 36 -15.93 5.43 -5.90
C ASP A 36 -15.03 5.66 -4.66
N ALA A 37 -14.14 4.71 -4.41
CA ALA A 37 -13.24 4.74 -3.27
C ALA A 37 -12.17 5.82 -3.41
N GLU A 38 -11.84 6.49 -2.31
CA GLU A 38 -10.67 7.34 -2.22
C GLU A 38 -9.43 6.47 -1.98
N LEU A 39 -8.50 6.46 -2.94
CA LEU A 39 -7.25 5.73 -2.86
C LEU A 39 -6.10 6.65 -2.48
N SER A 40 -5.26 6.20 -1.57
CA SER A 40 -4.03 6.91 -1.18
C SER A 40 -2.82 6.00 -1.26
N LEU A 41 -1.67 6.59 -1.55
CA LEU A 41 -0.37 5.92 -1.55
C LEU A 41 0.59 6.75 -0.69
N PRO A 42 1.12 6.19 0.40
CA PRO A 42 2.15 6.87 1.18
C PRO A 42 3.36 7.22 0.30
N LEU A 43 3.95 8.41 0.50
CA LEU A 43 5.15 8.81 -0.25
C LEU A 43 6.31 7.84 -0.08
N LEU A 44 6.40 7.19 1.08
CA LEU A 44 7.40 6.15 1.31
C LEU A 44 7.19 4.93 0.39
N CYS A 45 5.94 4.51 0.18
CA CYS A 45 5.60 3.46 -0.79
C CYS A 45 5.88 3.91 -2.23
N TYR A 46 5.59 5.16 -2.55
CA TYR A 46 5.95 5.74 -3.85
C TYR A 46 7.47 5.67 -4.10
N ALA A 47 8.29 6.01 -3.09
CA ALA A 47 9.74 5.91 -3.17
C ALA A 47 10.21 4.47 -3.38
N GLU A 48 9.59 3.49 -2.72
CA GLU A 48 9.91 2.08 -2.93
C GLU A 48 9.61 1.61 -4.36
N VAL A 49 8.46 1.99 -4.90
CA VAL A 49 8.08 1.68 -6.29
C VAL A 49 9.06 2.33 -7.27
N TRP A 50 9.41 3.58 -7.02
CA TRP A 50 10.33 4.35 -7.86
C TRP A 50 11.76 3.80 -7.84
N THR A 51 12.19 3.27 -6.70
CA THR A 51 13.49 2.56 -6.60
C THR A 51 13.55 1.41 -7.61
N GLY A 52 12.46 0.66 -7.80
CA GLY A 52 12.39 -0.39 -8.82
C GLY A 52 12.58 0.15 -10.25
N VAL A 53 12.07 1.34 -10.54
CA VAL A 53 12.28 2.00 -11.85
C VAL A 53 13.75 2.36 -12.04
N GLU A 54 14.36 3.00 -11.03
CA GLU A 54 15.76 3.45 -11.10
C GLU A 54 16.76 2.28 -11.21
N LEU A 55 16.38 1.10 -10.74
CA LEU A 55 17.20 -0.12 -10.86
C LEU A 55 17.13 -0.80 -12.23
N LEU A 56 16.26 -0.37 -13.13
CA LEU A 56 16.25 -0.87 -14.52
C LEU A 56 17.46 -0.36 -15.28
N ASP A 57 18.12 -1.26 -16.01
CA ASP A 57 19.40 -0.95 -16.68
C ASP A 57 19.21 -0.02 -17.89
N GLU A 58 18.14 -0.23 -18.65
CA GLU A 58 17.91 0.49 -19.91
C GLU A 58 17.06 1.76 -19.72
N ALA A 59 17.51 2.87 -20.30
CA ALA A 59 16.79 4.14 -20.23
C ALA A 59 15.35 4.06 -20.75
N GLU A 60 15.12 3.30 -21.83
CA GLU A 60 13.80 3.11 -22.40
C GLU A 60 12.87 2.33 -21.47
N GLN A 61 13.38 1.30 -20.78
CA GLN A 61 12.62 0.56 -19.77
C GLN A 61 12.24 1.45 -18.59
N ARG A 62 13.16 2.30 -18.12
CA ARG A 62 12.87 3.28 -17.06
C ARG A 62 11.77 4.25 -17.47
N ARG A 63 11.85 4.75 -18.72
CA ARG A 63 10.83 5.67 -19.25
C ARG A 63 9.45 5.02 -19.32
N GLN A 64 9.37 3.80 -19.84
CA GLN A 64 8.11 3.04 -19.93
C GLN A 64 7.52 2.75 -18.54
N ALA A 65 8.34 2.29 -17.59
CA ALA A 65 7.89 2.01 -16.22
C ALA A 65 7.40 3.28 -15.51
N ALA A 66 8.11 4.40 -15.67
CA ALA A 66 7.70 5.70 -15.14
C ALA A 66 6.35 6.15 -15.70
N GLU A 67 6.13 5.97 -17.01
CA GLU A 67 4.87 6.30 -17.67
C GLU A 67 3.73 5.41 -17.19
N GLU A 68 3.95 4.11 -17.01
CA GLU A 68 2.96 3.18 -16.45
C GLU A 68 2.54 3.56 -15.02
N ILE A 69 3.49 3.91 -14.15
CA ILE A 69 3.20 4.39 -12.80
C ILE A 69 2.35 5.65 -12.86
N HIS A 70 2.74 6.62 -13.65
CA HIS A 70 2.03 7.89 -13.78
C HIS A 70 0.59 7.67 -14.28
N ASN A 71 0.42 6.85 -15.29
CA ASN A 71 -0.88 6.52 -15.85
C ASN A 71 -1.78 5.80 -14.84
N LEU A 72 -1.23 4.87 -14.07
CA LEU A 72 -1.98 4.17 -13.02
C LEU A 72 -2.45 5.13 -11.93
N LEU A 73 -1.56 6.00 -11.44
CA LEU A 73 -1.90 6.99 -10.42
C LEU A 73 -3.02 7.93 -10.89
N GLN A 74 -2.97 8.37 -12.14
CA GLN A 74 -4.01 9.24 -12.70
C GLN A 74 -5.31 8.50 -12.98
N ALA A 75 -5.27 7.36 -13.66
CA ALA A 75 -6.45 6.62 -14.05
C ALA A 75 -7.25 6.13 -12.84
N SER A 76 -6.57 5.70 -11.79
CA SER A 76 -7.20 5.24 -10.55
C SER A 76 -7.37 6.34 -9.50
N ARG A 77 -7.03 7.57 -9.82
CA ARG A 77 -7.16 8.74 -8.92
C ARG A 77 -6.47 8.52 -7.57
N ILE A 78 -5.28 7.90 -7.58
CA ILE A 78 -4.51 7.60 -6.38
C ILE A 78 -3.81 8.88 -5.90
N LEU A 79 -4.10 9.29 -4.66
CA LEU A 79 -3.48 10.45 -4.05
C LEU A 79 -2.17 10.05 -3.35
N LEU A 80 -1.10 10.78 -3.64
CA LEU A 80 0.15 10.67 -2.90
C LEU A 80 0.00 11.42 -1.58
N VAL A 81 0.27 10.77 -0.45
CA VAL A 81 0.09 11.35 0.88
C VAL A 81 1.38 11.34 1.68
N ALA A 82 1.71 12.51 2.22
CA ALA A 82 2.91 12.71 3.03
C ALA A 82 2.69 12.29 4.49
N ASP A 83 3.78 11.92 5.15
CA ASP A 83 3.80 11.74 6.60
C ASP A 83 3.80 13.08 7.33
N ASN A 84 3.38 13.03 8.58
CA ASN A 84 3.38 14.16 9.50
C ASN A 84 3.80 13.71 10.90
N VAL A 85 3.87 14.65 11.84
CA VAL A 85 4.30 14.37 13.23
C VAL A 85 3.39 13.36 13.92
N VAL A 86 2.09 13.38 13.65
CA VAL A 86 1.11 12.44 14.24
C VAL A 86 1.40 11.03 13.75
N ILE A 87 1.61 10.86 12.45
CA ILE A 87 1.98 9.58 11.84
C ILE A 87 3.31 9.07 12.40
N ALA A 88 4.31 9.93 12.50
CA ALA A 88 5.62 9.55 13.03
C ALA A 88 5.54 9.07 14.49
N ARG A 89 4.75 9.73 15.32
CA ARG A 89 4.53 9.30 16.70
C ARG A 89 3.76 7.99 16.82
N GLU A 90 2.76 7.78 15.99
CA GLU A 90 2.02 6.52 15.94
C GLU A 90 2.93 5.36 15.51
N ALA A 91 3.76 5.57 14.50
CA ALA A 91 4.77 4.60 14.08
C ALA A 91 5.74 4.26 15.21
N ALA A 92 6.20 5.26 15.96
CA ALA A 92 7.09 5.06 17.11
C ALA A 92 6.41 4.24 18.23
N ARG A 93 5.14 4.50 18.52
CA ARG A 93 4.37 3.72 19.51
C ARG A 93 4.21 2.27 19.10
N ALA A 94 3.86 2.04 17.83
CA ALA A 94 3.71 0.70 17.28
C ALA A 94 5.02 -0.08 17.33
N GLN A 95 6.13 0.55 16.95
CA GLN A 95 7.46 -0.04 17.02
C GLN A 95 7.88 -0.35 18.46
N ALA A 96 7.65 0.57 19.39
CA ALA A 96 7.97 0.35 20.81
C ALA A 96 7.15 -0.80 21.39
N THR A 97 5.86 -0.88 21.09
CA THR A 97 4.99 -1.99 21.52
C THR A 97 5.47 -3.32 20.95
N TYR A 98 5.83 -3.36 19.68
CA TYR A 98 6.38 -4.54 19.01
C TYR A 98 7.66 -5.05 19.71
N ARG A 99 8.60 -4.14 20.00
CA ARG A 99 9.84 -4.48 20.71
C ARG A 99 9.62 -4.96 22.14
N ARG A 100 8.70 -4.36 22.88
CA ARG A 100 8.34 -4.77 24.26
C ARG A 100 7.74 -6.18 24.30
N ARG A 101 7.05 -6.60 23.26
CA ARG A 101 6.49 -7.95 23.13
C ARG A 101 7.49 -8.98 22.59
N GLY A 102 8.78 -8.65 22.59
CA GLY A 102 9.86 -9.53 22.10
C GLY A 102 10.05 -9.51 20.60
N GLY A 103 9.51 -8.51 19.90
CA GLY A 103 9.70 -8.33 18.45
C GLY A 103 11.16 -8.07 18.09
N ARG A 104 11.53 -8.48 16.90
CA ARG A 104 12.90 -8.36 16.37
C ARG A 104 13.28 -6.89 16.19
N ARG A 105 14.53 -6.56 16.53
CA ARG A 105 15.06 -5.18 16.39
C ARG A 105 15.42 -4.81 14.96
N ASP A 106 15.55 -5.80 14.08
CA ASP A 106 15.89 -5.63 12.68
C ASP A 106 14.68 -5.41 11.76
N VAL A 107 13.45 -5.37 12.33
CA VAL A 107 12.26 -4.98 11.57
C VAL A 107 12.35 -3.51 11.22
N LEU A 108 12.18 -3.23 9.94
CA LEU A 108 12.44 -1.91 9.37
C LEU A 108 11.42 -0.86 9.81
N ILE A 109 11.91 0.32 10.12
CA ILE A 109 11.09 1.51 10.43
C ILE A 109 10.06 1.80 9.32
N PRO A 110 10.35 1.65 8.01
CA PRO A 110 9.37 1.90 6.94
C PRO A 110 8.02 1.22 7.13
N ASP A 111 7.97 -0.04 7.54
CA ASP A 111 6.71 -0.76 7.71
C ASP A 111 5.83 -0.14 8.81
N PHE A 112 6.42 0.33 9.89
CA PHE A 112 5.69 1.05 10.94
C PHE A 112 5.16 2.40 10.46
N VAL A 113 5.93 3.13 9.64
CA VAL A 113 5.51 4.41 9.07
C VAL A 113 4.39 4.21 8.03
N ILE A 114 4.52 3.22 7.17
CA ILE A 114 3.49 2.87 6.17
C ILE A 114 2.17 2.50 6.85
N GLY A 115 2.22 1.65 7.87
CA GLY A 115 1.03 1.26 8.65
C GLY A 115 0.38 2.43 9.37
N ALA A 116 1.17 3.29 10.00
CA ALA A 116 0.68 4.50 10.67
C ALA A 116 0.08 5.51 9.68
N ASN A 117 0.67 5.68 8.51
CA ASN A 117 0.14 6.52 7.43
C ASN A 117 -1.21 5.99 6.94
N ALA A 118 -1.30 4.69 6.65
CA ALA A 118 -2.54 4.05 6.23
C ALA A 118 -3.65 4.19 7.27
N LEU A 119 -3.32 4.03 8.54
CA LEU A 119 -4.28 4.20 9.65
C LEU A 119 -4.80 5.65 9.72
N HIS A 120 -3.91 6.62 9.55
CA HIS A 120 -4.24 8.04 9.60
C HIS A 120 -5.17 8.49 8.45
N TYR A 121 -4.85 8.10 7.21
CA TYR A 121 -5.57 8.57 6.02
C TYR A 121 -6.77 7.72 5.63
N ALA A 122 -6.74 6.41 5.88
CA ALA A 122 -7.74 5.51 5.34
C ALA A 122 -8.38 4.57 6.37
N GLY A 123 -7.65 4.16 7.39
CA GLY A 123 -8.08 3.11 8.30
C GLY A 123 -8.03 1.70 7.69
N ARG A 124 -7.69 1.57 6.42
CA ARG A 124 -7.56 0.33 5.66
C ARG A 124 -6.30 0.35 4.82
N LEU A 125 -5.67 -0.82 4.68
CA LEU A 125 -4.47 -1.01 3.86
C LEU A 125 -4.65 -2.22 2.96
N LEU A 126 -4.47 -2.02 1.65
CA LEU A 126 -4.39 -3.10 0.67
C LEU A 126 -2.92 -3.47 0.43
N THR A 127 -2.56 -4.71 0.67
CA THR A 127 -1.18 -5.21 0.57
C THR A 127 -1.14 -6.68 0.15
N THR A 128 -0.08 -7.10 -0.52
CA THR A 128 0.18 -8.53 -0.76
C THR A 128 0.96 -9.19 0.39
N ASN A 129 1.42 -8.39 1.37
CA ASN A 129 2.22 -8.82 2.53
C ASN A 129 1.53 -8.44 3.85
N PRO A 130 0.36 -9.01 4.19
CA PRO A 130 -0.43 -8.57 5.34
C PRO A 130 0.25 -8.82 6.68
N ARG A 131 1.17 -9.78 6.76
CA ARG A 131 1.86 -10.15 8.02
C ARG A 131 2.68 -9.03 8.62
N ASP A 132 3.19 -8.11 7.80
CA ASP A 132 4.03 -7.00 8.24
C ASP A 132 3.24 -5.94 9.02
N PHE A 133 1.90 -5.95 8.92
CA PHE A 133 1.04 -4.88 9.42
C PHE A 133 0.03 -5.31 10.49
N PHE A 134 -0.67 -6.44 10.30
CA PHE A 134 -1.86 -6.74 11.11
C PHE A 134 -1.57 -7.01 12.58
N ARG A 135 -0.37 -7.47 12.94
CA ARG A 135 0.03 -7.71 14.34
C ARG A 135 0.47 -6.44 15.06
N VAL A 136 0.88 -5.45 14.28
CA VAL A 136 1.48 -4.20 14.77
C VAL A 136 0.43 -3.10 14.91
N PHE A 137 -0.57 -3.11 14.03
CA PHE A 137 -1.66 -2.14 13.98
C PHE A 137 -3.02 -2.83 14.14
N PRO A 138 -3.45 -3.15 15.37
CA PRO A 138 -4.67 -3.94 15.58
C PRO A 138 -5.95 -3.24 15.13
N THR A 139 -5.93 -1.91 14.99
CA THR A 139 -7.08 -1.12 14.52
C THR A 139 -7.04 -0.82 13.02
N LEU A 140 -5.96 -1.18 12.34
CA LEU A 140 -5.84 -1.07 10.89
C LEU A 140 -6.47 -2.31 10.23
N ASP A 141 -7.41 -2.09 9.33
CA ASP A 141 -8.01 -3.16 8.53
C ASP A 141 -7.08 -3.51 7.37
N VAL A 142 -6.32 -4.59 7.52
CA VAL A 142 -5.31 -5.03 6.55
C VAL A 142 -5.91 -6.09 5.64
N LEU A 143 -5.94 -5.82 4.34
CA LEU A 143 -6.57 -6.65 3.33
C LEU A 143 -5.58 -7.03 2.23
N THR A 144 -5.62 -8.28 1.81
CA THR A 144 -5.05 -8.67 0.52
C THR A 144 -6.05 -8.38 -0.60
N PRO A 145 -5.63 -8.29 -1.88
CA PRO A 145 -6.57 -8.17 -2.99
C PRO A 145 -7.66 -9.25 -2.94
N GLN A 146 -7.30 -10.48 -2.65
CA GLN A 146 -8.23 -11.58 -2.55
C GLN A 146 -9.21 -11.41 -1.38
N SER A 147 -8.74 -11.15 -0.17
CA SER A 147 -9.62 -10.96 1.00
C SER A 147 -10.52 -9.73 0.86
N PHE A 148 -10.04 -8.68 0.19
CA PHE A 148 -10.84 -7.52 -0.17
C PHE A 148 -12.02 -7.93 -1.09
N LEU A 149 -11.76 -8.68 -2.16
CA LEU A 149 -12.77 -9.13 -3.10
C LEU A 149 -13.76 -10.11 -2.46
N GLU A 150 -13.31 -10.99 -1.56
CA GLU A 150 -14.19 -11.88 -0.78
C GLU A 150 -15.16 -11.09 0.11
N ARG A 151 -14.70 -9.99 0.70
CA ARG A 151 -15.49 -9.18 1.63
C ARG A 151 -16.41 -8.18 0.93
N TYR A 152 -15.93 -7.52 -0.11
CA TYR A 152 -16.61 -6.39 -0.77
C TYR A 152 -16.99 -6.66 -2.22
N GLY A 153 -16.48 -7.73 -2.82
CA GLY A 153 -16.86 -8.12 -4.18
C GLY A 153 -18.35 -8.51 -4.22
N THR A 154 -19.02 -8.12 -5.30
CA THR A 154 -20.39 -8.60 -5.54
C THR A 154 -20.34 -10.11 -5.80
N ALA A 155 -21.13 -10.89 -5.05
CA ALA A 155 -21.35 -12.29 -5.37
C ALA A 155 -21.89 -12.37 -6.80
N ARG A 156 -21.16 -13.09 -7.68
CA ARG A 156 -21.65 -13.42 -9.02
C ARG A 156 -22.71 -14.51 -8.93
#